data_7e4113a54d6e26c10f71f592db4518d7
#
_entry.id   7e4113a54d6e26c10f71f592db4518d7
#
_cell.length_a   1.000
_cell.length_b   1.000
_cell.length_c   1.000
_cell.angle_alpha   90.00
_cell.angle_beta   90.00
_cell.angle_gamma   90.00
#
_symmetry.space_group_name_H-M   'P 1'
#
loop_
_entity.id
_entity.type
_entity.pdbx_description
1 polymer ?
#
loop_
_entity_poly.entity_id
_entity_poly.type
_entity_poly.pdbx_seq_one_letter_code
_entity_poly.pdbx_strand_id
1 'polypeptide(L)'
;MKKKLVAVLMTAAMVTSLAACGSSDAPAAETTAPAETKTEETATAEAEVSDAEDTITIMVPPITGTYVEKLDTWVKEYQETHPNIQVEVIATSWDEHTSKATTMALAGEAPDIIEVDYSDIGSYAEMGVGVNLADYLDSSVLADFDQNALDYMTLDGSVYGLPLYISIQALGGNKEMLEAAGADVEKIQTEGWTFDEFLDIIKNGTTDDCFGFVFANSGVTTKDFVSIFGVSAGITSDFTSDLKYAYTSDNMLTLLQAVETMTQSGYMPDYSVEAGQRLVMLETGQAMVTGKAMPLFESNVKKNIAGMEDGSAAEGTIEMEYVFLPVPTMDNVTESCYGSTGGLIALRNNNTTDEHLKNVCEFMAFLCNG
;
A
#
# COMPACT_ATOMS: atom_id res chain seq x y z
N MET A 1 13.12 52.18 -1.35
CA MET A 1 12.61 52.92 -2.53
C MET A 1 11.73 51.97 -3.33
N LYS A 2 10.44 52.12 -3.17
CA LYS A 2 9.44 52.47 -4.19
C LYS A 2 9.48 51.54 -5.41
N LYS A 3 8.51 50.71 -5.60
CA LYS A 3 7.14 50.78 -6.21
C LYS A 3 7.13 49.82 -7.44
N LYS A 4 6.12 49.20 -7.94
CA LYS A 4 4.65 49.46 -7.92
C LYS A 4 3.87 48.21 -8.26
N LEU A 5 2.67 48.09 -7.69
CA LEU A 5 1.53 47.30 -8.16
C LEU A 5 1.17 47.63 -9.63
N VAL A 6 0.71 46.62 -10.38
CA VAL A 6 -0.31 46.80 -11.40
C VAL A 6 -1.33 45.65 -11.25
N ALA A 7 -2.51 46.02 -10.79
CA ALA A 7 -3.73 45.22 -10.87
C ALA A 7 -4.42 45.55 -12.22
N VAL A 8 -4.88 44.55 -12.93
CA VAL A 8 -5.86 44.74 -14.01
C VAL A 8 -7.05 43.81 -13.71
N LEU A 9 -8.14 44.46 -13.33
CA LEU A 9 -9.50 43.91 -13.35
C LEU A 9 -9.92 43.73 -14.83
N MET A 10 -10.60 42.60 -15.11
CA MET A 10 -11.64 42.58 -16.13
C MET A 10 -12.86 41.87 -15.63
N THR A 11 -13.94 42.61 -15.63
CA THR A 11 -15.28 42.30 -15.13
C THR A 11 -16.15 41.73 -16.25
N ALA A 12 -16.92 40.73 -15.89
CA ALA A 12 -18.32 40.42 -16.22
C ALA A 12 -18.88 40.57 -17.64
N ALA A 13 -19.54 39.51 -18.09
CA ALA A 13 -20.85 39.60 -18.70
C ALA A 13 -21.66 38.32 -18.47
N MET A 14 -22.65 38.42 -17.59
CA MET A 14 -23.80 37.53 -17.53
C MET A 14 -24.74 37.81 -18.70
N VAL A 15 -25.28 36.77 -19.31
CA VAL A 15 -26.60 36.88 -19.96
C VAL A 15 -27.39 35.60 -19.62
N THR A 16 -28.42 35.84 -18.90
CA THR A 16 -29.57 34.95 -18.57
C THR A 16 -30.46 34.76 -19.80
N SER A 17 -30.98 33.56 -19.98
CA SER A 17 -32.31 33.38 -20.56
C SER A 17 -33.05 32.21 -19.92
N LEU A 18 -34.11 32.56 -19.24
CA LEU A 18 -35.17 31.73 -18.66
C LEU A 18 -36.25 31.48 -19.71
N ALA A 19 -37.02 30.44 -19.43
CA ALA A 19 -38.42 30.15 -19.77
C ALA A 19 -38.62 29.25 -21.03
N ALA A 20 -39.53 28.29 -21.07
CA ALA A 20 -40.78 28.14 -20.37
C ALA A 20 -41.31 26.69 -20.39
N CYS A 21 -42.12 26.38 -19.43
CA CYS A 21 -43.10 25.35 -19.22
C CYS A 21 -43.87 24.78 -20.43
N GLY A 22 -44.31 23.54 -20.28
CA GLY A 22 -45.45 22.99 -21.02
C GLY A 22 -45.72 21.54 -20.59
N SER A 23 -46.74 21.37 -19.72
CA SER A 23 -47.34 20.13 -19.26
C SER A 23 -48.26 19.49 -20.31
N SER A 24 -48.38 18.14 -20.29
CA SER A 24 -49.62 17.43 -19.97
C SER A 24 -49.74 16.04 -20.63
N ASP A 25 -50.12 15.10 -19.75
CA ASP A 25 -51.04 13.99 -19.92
C ASP A 25 -50.73 12.73 -20.73
N ALA A 26 -50.78 11.63 -19.97
CA ALA A 26 -51.00 10.23 -20.42
C ALA A 26 -52.43 10.05 -20.96
N PRO A 27 -52.84 8.89 -21.59
CA PRO A 27 -52.87 7.61 -20.93
C PRO A 27 -52.59 6.36 -21.79
N ALA A 28 -52.56 5.22 -21.09
CA ALA A 28 -52.36 3.84 -21.40
C ALA A 28 -53.19 3.23 -22.56
N ALA A 29 -52.65 2.13 -23.16
CA ALA A 29 -53.40 0.91 -23.44
C ALA A 29 -52.46 -0.27 -23.74
N GLU A 30 -52.75 -1.38 -23.08
CA GLU A 30 -52.23 -2.75 -23.24
C GLU A 30 -52.41 -3.31 -24.65
N THR A 31 -51.51 -4.21 -25.07
CA THR A 31 -51.92 -5.45 -25.74
C THR A 31 -50.82 -6.53 -25.68
N THR A 32 -51.23 -7.70 -25.29
CA THR A 32 -50.54 -8.96 -25.03
C THR A 32 -50.09 -9.72 -26.28
N ALA A 33 -48.89 -10.35 -26.18
CA ALA A 33 -48.41 -11.69 -26.57
C ALA A 33 -48.40 -12.13 -28.06
N PRO A 34 -47.64 -13.17 -28.47
CA PRO A 34 -47.01 -14.26 -27.72
C PRO A 34 -45.54 -14.56 -28.05
N ALA A 35 -44.93 -15.39 -27.19
CA ALA A 35 -43.58 -15.89 -27.21
C ALA A 35 -43.25 -16.78 -28.43
N GLU A 36 -42.10 -16.54 -29.04
CA GLU A 36 -41.39 -17.57 -29.81
C GLU A 36 -40.04 -17.86 -29.15
N THR A 37 -39.88 -19.12 -28.76
CA THR A 37 -38.68 -19.73 -28.23
C THR A 37 -37.62 -19.80 -29.32
N LYS A 38 -36.57 -19.00 -29.26
CA LYS A 38 -35.34 -19.26 -30.00
C LYS A 38 -34.32 -19.84 -29.06
N THR A 39 -33.88 -21.05 -29.39
CA THR A 39 -32.72 -21.74 -28.86
C THR A 39 -31.49 -20.90 -29.17
N GLU A 40 -30.84 -20.32 -28.15
CA GLU A 40 -29.52 -19.72 -28.29
C GLU A 40 -28.47 -20.82 -28.21
N GLU A 41 -27.80 -21.02 -29.31
CA GLU A 41 -26.49 -21.66 -29.38
C GLU A 41 -25.51 -20.82 -28.57
N THR A 42 -24.89 -21.44 -27.59
CA THR A 42 -23.76 -20.85 -26.82
C THR A 42 -22.58 -20.74 -27.78
N ALA A 43 -22.41 -19.59 -28.38
CA ALA A 43 -21.17 -19.21 -29.03
C ALA A 43 -20.20 -18.74 -27.92
N THR A 44 -19.17 -19.51 -27.71
CA THR A 44 -17.96 -19.06 -27.01
C THR A 44 -17.40 -17.88 -27.81
N ALA A 45 -17.59 -16.66 -27.31
CA ALA A 45 -16.93 -15.51 -27.89
C ALA A 45 -15.44 -15.59 -27.46
N GLU A 46 -14.59 -16.02 -28.40
CA GLU A 46 -13.18 -15.67 -28.36
C GLU A 46 -13.15 -14.13 -28.40
N ALA A 47 -12.53 -13.49 -27.39
CA ALA A 47 -12.30 -12.06 -27.38
C ALA A 47 -11.47 -11.72 -28.63
N GLU A 48 -12.04 -10.94 -29.56
CA GLU A 48 -11.29 -10.40 -30.70
C GLU A 48 -10.22 -9.43 -30.12
N VAL A 49 -8.95 -9.86 -30.13
CA VAL A 49 -7.81 -9.01 -29.83
C VAL A 49 -7.78 -7.91 -30.90
N SER A 50 -7.89 -6.67 -30.49
CA SER A 50 -7.78 -5.52 -31.39
C SER A 50 -6.36 -5.47 -31.99
N ASP A 51 -6.26 -5.39 -33.32
CA ASP A 51 -4.99 -5.22 -34.05
C ASP A 51 -4.49 -3.75 -34.01
N ALA A 52 -5.19 -2.85 -33.33
CA ALA A 52 -4.79 -1.45 -33.21
C ALA A 52 -3.55 -1.30 -32.30
N GLU A 53 -2.62 -0.44 -32.73
CA GLU A 53 -1.49 -0.05 -31.85
C GLU A 53 -2.02 0.73 -30.65
N ASP A 54 -1.58 0.34 -29.44
CA ASP A 54 -1.94 0.99 -28.19
C ASP A 54 -0.73 1.12 -27.26
N THR A 55 -0.77 2.11 -26.38
CA THR A 55 0.29 2.36 -25.40
C THR A 55 -0.29 2.49 -24.00
N ILE A 56 0.13 1.59 -23.10
CA ILE A 56 -0.26 1.56 -21.69
C ILE A 56 0.85 2.19 -20.86
N THR A 57 0.52 3.12 -19.99
CA THR A 57 1.44 3.70 -19.01
C THR A 57 1.20 3.09 -17.63
N ILE A 58 2.27 2.57 -17.00
CA ILE A 58 2.20 2.04 -15.63
C ILE A 58 3.18 2.77 -14.71
N MET A 59 2.68 3.32 -13.60
CA MET A 59 3.51 4.01 -12.63
C MET A 59 3.61 3.23 -11.33
N VAL A 60 4.84 2.91 -10.92
CA VAL A 60 5.13 2.04 -9.77
C VAL A 60 6.29 2.54 -8.93
N PRO A 61 6.23 2.37 -7.58
CA PRO A 61 7.37 2.50 -6.70
C PRO A 61 8.15 1.17 -6.64
N PRO A 62 9.34 1.13 -6.03
CA PRO A 62 10.11 -0.11 -5.86
C PRO A 62 9.52 -0.97 -4.73
N ILE A 63 8.50 -1.80 -5.03
CA ILE A 63 7.87 -2.73 -4.08
C ILE A 63 8.92 -3.68 -3.48
N THR A 64 9.87 -4.14 -4.31
CA THR A 64 11.08 -4.84 -3.88
C THR A 64 12.30 -4.25 -4.57
N GLY A 65 13.50 -4.59 -4.10
CA GLY A 65 14.76 -4.10 -4.69
C GLY A 65 14.96 -4.46 -6.17
N THR A 66 14.21 -5.43 -6.70
CA THR A 66 14.28 -5.87 -8.11
C THR A 66 12.96 -5.72 -8.86
N TYR A 67 11.94 -5.10 -8.25
CA TYR A 67 10.60 -5.08 -8.82
C TYR A 67 10.53 -4.42 -10.20
N VAL A 68 11.11 -3.21 -10.33
CA VAL A 68 11.11 -2.46 -11.60
C VAL A 68 11.84 -3.24 -12.71
N GLU A 69 12.97 -3.88 -12.38
CA GLU A 69 13.72 -4.72 -13.33
C GLU A 69 12.90 -5.94 -13.77
N LYS A 70 12.20 -6.58 -12.85
CA LYS A 70 11.30 -7.69 -13.17
C LYS A 70 10.09 -7.26 -13.98
N LEU A 71 9.53 -6.09 -13.68
CA LEU A 71 8.41 -5.53 -14.44
C LEU A 71 8.79 -5.34 -15.92
N ASP A 72 10.01 -4.85 -16.22
CA ASP A 72 10.52 -4.76 -17.59
C ASP A 72 10.59 -6.14 -18.29
N THR A 73 10.83 -7.20 -17.53
CA THR A 73 10.82 -8.57 -18.06
C THR A 73 9.40 -9.03 -18.37
N TRP A 74 8.47 -8.85 -17.44
CA TRP A 74 7.06 -9.21 -17.64
C TRP A 74 6.39 -8.41 -18.77
N VAL A 75 6.74 -7.13 -18.92
CA VAL A 75 6.31 -6.32 -20.07
C VAL A 75 6.74 -6.97 -21.39
N LYS A 76 7.98 -7.44 -21.50
CA LYS A 76 8.45 -8.12 -22.72
C LYS A 76 7.72 -9.44 -22.95
N GLU A 77 7.49 -10.23 -21.90
CA GLU A 77 6.73 -11.48 -21.98
C GLU A 77 5.28 -11.22 -22.46
N TYR A 78 4.63 -10.19 -21.94
CA TYR A 78 3.30 -9.79 -22.39
C TYR A 78 3.29 -9.39 -23.87
N GLN A 79 4.27 -8.62 -24.30
CA GLN A 79 4.41 -8.13 -25.68
C GLN A 79 4.72 -9.25 -26.69
N GLU A 80 5.22 -10.42 -26.26
CA GLU A 80 5.39 -11.58 -27.16
C GLU A 80 4.06 -12.09 -27.72
N THR A 81 2.97 -11.96 -26.92
CA THR A 81 1.62 -12.35 -27.30
C THR A 81 0.73 -11.17 -27.73
N HIS A 82 1.13 -9.94 -27.37
CA HIS A 82 0.42 -8.70 -27.66
C HIS A 82 1.35 -7.69 -28.36
N PRO A 83 1.84 -7.98 -29.59
CA PRO A 83 2.87 -7.17 -30.24
C PRO A 83 2.42 -5.75 -30.62
N ASN A 84 1.12 -5.50 -30.63
CA ASN A 84 0.50 -4.18 -30.86
C ASN A 84 0.39 -3.32 -29.61
N ILE A 85 0.68 -3.88 -28.43
CA ILE A 85 0.63 -3.16 -27.15
C ILE A 85 2.06 -2.72 -26.76
N GLN A 86 2.24 -1.43 -26.57
CA GLN A 86 3.45 -0.87 -25.96
C GLN A 86 3.17 -0.57 -24.49
N VAL A 87 4.16 -0.78 -23.60
CA VAL A 87 4.02 -0.45 -22.17
C VAL A 87 5.16 0.45 -21.76
N GLU A 88 4.82 1.62 -21.20
CA GLU A 88 5.75 2.59 -20.66
C GLU A 88 5.74 2.54 -19.13
N VAL A 89 6.89 2.20 -18.53
CA VAL A 89 7.05 2.11 -17.07
C VAL A 89 7.55 3.44 -16.52
N ILE A 90 6.80 4.03 -15.62
CA ILE A 90 7.13 5.25 -14.87
C ILE A 90 7.56 4.85 -13.47
N ALA A 91 8.87 4.68 -13.26
CA ALA A 91 9.40 4.39 -11.93
C ALA A 91 9.38 5.64 -11.05
N THR A 92 8.99 5.49 -9.79
CA THR A 92 8.96 6.55 -8.78
C THR A 92 9.62 6.09 -7.48
N SER A 93 9.88 7.02 -6.55
CA SER A 93 10.18 6.67 -5.16
C SER A 93 8.88 6.54 -4.37
N TRP A 94 8.90 5.86 -3.23
CA TRP A 94 7.76 5.80 -2.31
C TRP A 94 7.31 7.19 -1.83
N ASP A 95 8.27 8.11 -1.61
CA ASP A 95 7.99 9.45 -1.08
C ASP A 95 7.23 10.35 -2.06
N GLU A 96 7.42 10.16 -3.37
CA GLU A 96 6.79 11.01 -4.40
C GLU A 96 5.62 10.32 -5.12
N HIS A 97 5.46 9.00 -4.99
CA HIS A 97 4.54 8.20 -5.80
C HIS A 97 3.11 8.73 -5.74
N THR A 98 2.48 8.71 -4.56
CA THR A 98 1.09 9.14 -4.37
C THR A 98 0.87 10.59 -4.76
N SER A 99 1.81 11.50 -4.41
CA SER A 99 1.67 12.92 -4.73
C SER A 99 1.78 13.19 -6.24
N LYS A 100 2.66 12.48 -6.94
CA LYS A 100 2.83 12.56 -8.39
C LYS A 100 1.60 12.02 -9.12
N ALA A 101 1.13 10.80 -8.74
CA ALA A 101 -0.07 10.20 -9.30
C ALA A 101 -1.30 11.11 -9.14
N THR A 102 -1.53 11.63 -7.93
CA THR A 102 -2.63 12.56 -7.64
C THR A 102 -2.54 13.84 -8.50
N THR A 103 -1.34 14.42 -8.63
CA THR A 103 -1.14 15.62 -9.43
C THR A 103 -1.46 15.38 -10.91
N MET A 104 -0.99 14.26 -11.47
CA MET A 104 -1.27 13.86 -12.85
C MET A 104 -2.77 13.58 -13.05
N ALA A 105 -3.44 12.89 -12.10
CA ALA A 105 -4.86 12.63 -12.15
C ALA A 105 -5.69 13.93 -12.16
N LEU A 106 -5.37 14.89 -11.30
CA LEU A 106 -6.03 16.19 -11.26
C LEU A 106 -5.80 17.04 -12.54
N ALA A 107 -4.69 16.80 -13.22
CA ALA A 107 -4.41 17.44 -14.52
C ALA A 107 -5.14 16.75 -15.70
N GLY A 108 -5.77 15.60 -15.48
CA GLY A 108 -6.35 14.77 -16.54
C GLY A 108 -5.31 14.02 -17.39
N GLU A 109 -4.12 13.84 -16.82
CA GLU A 109 -2.96 13.15 -17.41
C GLU A 109 -2.54 11.94 -16.56
N ALA A 110 -3.50 11.31 -15.87
CA ALA A 110 -3.23 10.12 -15.06
C ALA A 110 -2.54 9.04 -15.90
N PRO A 111 -1.55 8.31 -15.34
CA PRO A 111 -1.11 7.06 -15.92
C PRO A 111 -2.29 6.07 -15.98
N ASP A 112 -2.27 5.14 -16.93
CA ASP A 112 -3.37 4.18 -17.08
C ASP A 112 -3.44 3.19 -15.93
N ILE A 113 -2.27 2.82 -15.39
CA ILE A 113 -2.15 1.93 -14.23
C ILE A 113 -1.24 2.58 -13.18
N ILE A 114 -1.65 2.50 -11.92
CA ILE A 114 -0.79 2.86 -10.80
C ILE A 114 -0.81 1.77 -9.73
N GLU A 115 0.31 1.62 -9.04
CA GLU A 115 0.35 0.86 -7.78
C GLU A 115 -0.23 1.72 -6.65
N VAL A 116 -1.04 1.12 -5.79
CA VAL A 116 -1.63 1.79 -4.62
C VAL A 116 -1.67 0.87 -3.41
N ASP A 117 -1.60 1.48 -2.23
CA ASP A 117 -2.15 0.85 -1.03
C ASP A 117 -3.68 0.93 -1.08
N TYR A 118 -4.38 -0.07 -0.54
CA TYR A 118 -5.85 -0.11 -0.55
C TYR A 118 -6.49 1.18 0.03
N SER A 119 -5.82 1.84 0.95
CA SER A 119 -6.30 3.08 1.58
C SER A 119 -6.40 4.27 0.62
N ASP A 120 -5.68 4.24 -0.51
CA ASP A 120 -5.65 5.32 -1.49
C ASP A 120 -6.80 5.23 -2.52
N ILE A 121 -7.43 4.06 -2.67
CA ILE A 121 -8.48 3.79 -3.68
C ILE A 121 -9.62 4.79 -3.57
N GLY A 122 -10.07 5.10 -2.35
CA GLY A 122 -11.15 6.06 -2.10
C GLY A 122 -10.90 7.43 -2.73
N SER A 123 -9.65 7.88 -2.72
CA SER A 123 -9.28 9.18 -3.31
C SER A 123 -9.46 9.20 -4.83
N TYR A 124 -9.05 8.14 -5.53
CA TYR A 124 -9.20 8.07 -6.99
C TYR A 124 -10.65 7.82 -7.41
N ALA A 125 -11.42 7.06 -6.61
CA ALA A 125 -12.86 6.90 -6.79
C ALA A 125 -13.60 8.24 -6.62
N GLU A 126 -13.28 9.03 -5.59
CA GLU A 126 -13.87 10.35 -5.35
C GLU A 126 -13.51 11.37 -6.45
N MET A 127 -12.29 11.33 -6.98
CA MET A 127 -11.89 12.12 -8.14
C MET A 127 -12.61 11.72 -9.42
N GLY A 128 -13.29 10.55 -9.46
CA GLY A 128 -13.99 10.03 -10.62
C GLY A 128 -13.05 9.52 -11.73
N VAL A 129 -11.79 9.28 -11.42
CA VAL A 129 -10.80 8.76 -12.39
C VAL A 129 -10.58 7.26 -12.25
N GLY A 130 -10.96 6.64 -11.12
CA GLY A 130 -10.88 5.20 -10.93
C GLY A 130 -11.81 4.42 -11.87
N VAL A 131 -11.34 3.29 -12.39
CA VAL A 131 -12.08 2.41 -13.30
C VAL A 131 -12.62 1.22 -12.52
N ASN A 132 -13.92 0.89 -12.71
CA ASN A 132 -14.47 -0.36 -12.22
C ASN A 132 -14.03 -1.51 -13.15
N LEU A 133 -13.14 -2.35 -12.67
CA LEU A 133 -12.56 -3.44 -13.47
C LEU A 133 -13.59 -4.51 -13.89
N ALA A 134 -14.68 -4.66 -13.13
CA ALA A 134 -15.75 -5.59 -13.45
C ALA A 134 -16.50 -5.24 -14.76
N ASP A 135 -16.32 -4.01 -15.28
CA ASP A 135 -16.88 -3.60 -16.56
C ASP A 135 -16.04 -4.09 -17.77
N TYR A 136 -14.79 -4.53 -17.52
CA TYR A 136 -13.79 -4.88 -18.54
C TYR A 136 -13.21 -6.28 -18.40
N LEU A 137 -13.23 -6.87 -17.21
CA LEU A 137 -12.72 -8.22 -16.93
C LEU A 137 -13.86 -9.22 -16.74
N ASP A 138 -13.65 -10.42 -17.25
CA ASP A 138 -14.58 -11.52 -16.99
C ASP A 138 -14.64 -11.83 -15.49
N SER A 139 -15.82 -12.19 -15.01
CA SER A 139 -16.04 -12.57 -13.61
C SER A 139 -15.18 -13.77 -13.17
N SER A 140 -14.76 -14.64 -14.09
CA SER A 140 -13.83 -15.74 -13.81
C SER A 140 -12.42 -15.25 -13.43
N VAL A 141 -11.95 -14.15 -14.02
CA VAL A 141 -10.66 -13.52 -13.67
C VAL A 141 -10.72 -12.98 -12.24
N LEU A 142 -11.79 -12.26 -11.90
CA LEU A 142 -11.97 -11.72 -10.54
C LEU A 142 -12.17 -12.83 -9.49
N ALA A 143 -12.80 -13.96 -9.86
CA ALA A 143 -13.02 -15.08 -8.96
C ALA A 143 -11.76 -15.92 -8.66
N ASP A 144 -10.67 -15.73 -9.42
CA ASP A 144 -9.39 -16.40 -9.20
C ASP A 144 -8.58 -15.78 -8.06
N PHE A 145 -8.90 -14.55 -7.68
CA PHE A 145 -8.28 -13.88 -6.53
C PHE A 145 -8.87 -14.34 -5.20
N ASP A 146 -8.05 -14.34 -4.13
CA ASP A 146 -8.56 -14.46 -2.76
C ASP A 146 -9.57 -13.33 -2.49
N GLN A 147 -10.79 -13.72 -2.10
CA GLN A 147 -11.90 -12.78 -1.93
C GLN A 147 -11.59 -11.72 -0.87
N ASN A 148 -10.88 -12.09 0.22
CA ASN A 148 -10.56 -11.11 1.27
C ASN A 148 -9.56 -10.07 0.74
N ALA A 149 -8.62 -10.47 -0.12
CA ALA A 149 -7.68 -9.53 -0.74
C ALA A 149 -8.40 -8.64 -1.77
N LEU A 150 -9.32 -9.19 -2.57
CA LEU A 150 -10.09 -8.44 -3.54
C LEU A 150 -11.07 -7.45 -2.87
N ASP A 151 -11.61 -7.79 -1.69
CA ASP A 151 -12.49 -6.91 -0.92
C ASP A 151 -11.76 -5.62 -0.51
N TYR A 152 -10.45 -5.66 -0.24
CA TYR A 152 -9.65 -4.45 -0.01
C TYR A 152 -9.51 -3.55 -1.24
N MET A 153 -9.62 -4.12 -2.44
CA MET A 153 -9.58 -3.39 -3.71
C MET A 153 -10.98 -2.97 -4.20
N THR A 154 -12.02 -3.23 -3.39
CA THR A 154 -13.43 -2.98 -3.72
C THR A 154 -13.98 -1.86 -2.84
N LEU A 155 -14.64 -0.89 -3.45
CA LEU A 155 -15.29 0.22 -2.75
C LEU A 155 -16.72 0.40 -3.30
N ASP A 156 -17.73 0.42 -2.41
CA ASP A 156 -19.14 0.60 -2.77
C ASP A 156 -19.65 -0.37 -3.86
N GLY A 157 -19.11 -1.61 -3.87
CA GLY A 157 -19.47 -2.66 -4.82
C GLY A 157 -18.76 -2.57 -6.18
N SER A 158 -17.88 -1.60 -6.38
CA SER A 158 -17.03 -1.47 -7.58
C SER A 158 -15.64 -1.98 -7.29
N VAL A 159 -15.11 -2.85 -8.16
CA VAL A 159 -13.74 -3.39 -8.06
C VAL A 159 -12.80 -2.41 -8.76
N TYR A 160 -12.05 -1.62 -8.02
CA TYR A 160 -11.14 -0.61 -8.57
C TYR A 160 -9.75 -1.13 -8.85
N GLY A 161 -9.34 -2.23 -8.25
CA GLY A 161 -8.00 -2.77 -8.42
C GLY A 161 -7.91 -4.28 -8.31
N LEU A 162 -6.76 -4.81 -8.69
CA LEU A 162 -6.36 -6.19 -8.47
C LEU A 162 -5.29 -6.24 -7.39
N PRO A 163 -5.44 -7.11 -6.37
CA PRO A 163 -4.43 -7.26 -5.33
C PRO A 163 -3.15 -7.85 -5.93
N LEU A 164 -2.00 -7.26 -5.60
CA LEU A 164 -0.69 -7.68 -6.09
C LEU A 164 0.17 -8.29 -4.99
N TYR A 165 0.09 -7.74 -3.77
CA TYR A 165 0.85 -8.24 -2.62
C TYR A 165 0.15 -7.90 -1.30
N ILE A 166 0.50 -8.68 -0.27
CA ILE A 166 0.12 -8.40 1.11
C ILE A 166 1.38 -7.94 1.85
N SER A 167 1.29 -6.81 2.55
CA SER A 167 2.33 -6.29 3.42
C SER A 167 1.94 -6.54 4.87
N ILE A 168 2.70 -7.38 5.57
CA ILE A 168 2.52 -7.64 7.00
C ILE A 168 3.66 -6.96 7.75
N GLN A 169 3.32 -6.18 8.78
CA GLN A 169 4.30 -5.46 9.57
C GLN A 169 4.68 -6.30 10.78
N ALA A 170 5.98 -6.57 10.89
CA ALA A 170 6.59 -7.32 11.98
C ALA A 170 7.68 -6.48 12.65
N LEU A 171 8.29 -7.01 13.70
CA LEU A 171 9.56 -6.53 14.22
C LEU A 171 10.70 -7.35 13.62
N GLY A 172 11.89 -6.76 13.58
CA GLY A 172 13.12 -7.45 13.18
C GLY A 172 14.13 -7.40 14.30
N GLY A 173 14.99 -8.40 14.41
CA GLY A 173 15.96 -8.42 15.49
C GLY A 173 17.25 -9.16 15.14
N ASN A 174 18.26 -8.89 15.93
CA ASN A 174 19.50 -9.65 15.96
C ASN A 174 19.31 -10.81 16.95
N LYS A 175 19.31 -12.04 16.43
CA LYS A 175 19.02 -13.25 17.21
C LYS A 175 19.97 -13.45 18.39
N GLU A 176 21.26 -13.29 18.15
CA GLU A 176 22.28 -13.51 19.18
C GLU A 176 22.12 -12.50 20.32
N MET A 177 21.81 -11.25 20.01
CA MET A 177 21.57 -10.21 21.02
C MET A 177 20.26 -10.47 21.79
N LEU A 178 19.22 -10.91 21.10
CA LEU A 178 17.93 -11.30 21.72
C LEU A 178 18.10 -12.45 22.69
N GLU A 179 18.78 -13.51 22.30
CA GLU A 179 19.07 -14.67 23.15
C GLU A 179 19.94 -14.30 24.35
N ALA A 180 20.93 -13.42 24.14
CA ALA A 180 21.75 -12.88 25.24
C ALA A 180 20.95 -12.02 26.23
N ALA A 181 19.90 -11.34 25.76
CA ALA A 181 18.93 -10.60 26.57
C ALA A 181 17.91 -11.49 27.30
N GLY A 182 17.93 -12.80 27.02
CA GLY A 182 17.05 -13.80 27.64
C GLY A 182 15.80 -14.14 26.83
N ALA A 183 15.72 -13.76 25.57
CA ALA A 183 14.61 -14.13 24.68
C ALA A 183 14.74 -15.60 24.24
N ASP A 184 13.63 -16.33 24.26
CA ASP A 184 13.48 -17.58 23.54
C ASP A 184 12.89 -17.25 22.16
N VAL A 185 13.77 -17.03 21.19
CA VAL A 185 13.40 -16.54 19.85
C VAL A 185 12.47 -17.54 19.14
N GLU A 186 12.70 -18.84 19.26
CA GLU A 186 11.86 -19.87 18.63
C GLU A 186 10.45 -19.87 19.22
N LYS A 187 10.35 -19.77 20.56
CA LYS A 187 9.06 -19.63 21.24
C LYS A 187 8.34 -18.36 20.81
N ILE A 188 9.02 -17.23 20.77
CA ILE A 188 8.43 -15.94 20.36
C ILE A 188 7.89 -16.01 18.93
N GLN A 189 8.61 -16.65 18.00
CA GLN A 189 8.19 -16.79 16.61
C GLN A 189 6.99 -17.72 16.44
N THR A 190 6.81 -18.72 17.30
CA THR A 190 5.77 -19.73 17.18
C THR A 190 4.54 -19.50 18.07
N GLU A 191 4.73 -18.89 19.23
CA GLU A 191 3.68 -18.69 20.24
C GLU A 191 3.35 -17.21 20.49
N GLY A 192 4.15 -16.27 19.92
CA GLY A 192 4.06 -14.86 20.24
C GLY A 192 4.71 -14.51 21.57
N TRP A 193 4.60 -13.26 21.98
CA TRP A 193 5.02 -12.71 23.27
C TRP A 193 4.09 -11.60 23.75
N THR A 194 4.08 -11.41 25.05
CA THR A 194 3.32 -10.33 25.66
C THR A 194 4.11 -9.01 25.56
N PHE A 195 3.39 -7.91 25.74
CA PHE A 195 4.00 -6.58 25.76
C PHE A 195 4.96 -6.41 26.95
N ASP A 196 4.66 -7.04 28.10
CA ASP A 196 5.55 -7.02 29.27
C ASP A 196 6.83 -7.83 29.02
N GLU A 197 6.73 -9.02 28.38
CA GLU A 197 7.90 -9.80 27.98
C GLU A 197 8.78 -9.00 27.01
N PHE A 198 8.18 -8.31 26.04
CA PHE A 198 8.92 -7.41 25.14
C PHE A 198 9.68 -6.32 25.90
N LEU A 199 9.01 -5.60 26.82
CA LEU A 199 9.65 -4.56 27.62
C LEU A 199 10.81 -5.08 28.45
N ASP A 200 10.68 -6.26 29.05
CA ASP A 200 11.76 -6.89 29.83
C ASP A 200 12.95 -7.27 28.94
N ILE A 201 12.71 -7.83 27.76
CA ILE A 201 13.76 -8.20 26.81
C ILE A 201 14.51 -6.97 26.29
N ILE A 202 13.81 -5.91 25.85
CA ILE A 202 14.49 -4.71 25.35
C ILE A 202 15.28 -3.99 26.46
N LYS A 203 14.77 -4.00 27.69
CA LYS A 203 15.50 -3.50 28.86
C LYS A 203 16.79 -4.27 29.10
N ASN A 204 16.72 -5.62 29.05
CA ASN A 204 17.88 -6.48 29.28
C ASN A 204 18.93 -6.35 28.15
N GLY A 205 18.49 -6.09 26.91
CA GLY A 205 19.35 -5.91 25.75
C GLY A 205 19.92 -4.50 25.60
N THR A 206 19.48 -3.55 26.43
CA THR A 206 20.00 -2.17 26.41
C THR A 206 21.35 -2.08 27.12
N THR A 207 22.32 -1.44 26.47
CA THR A 207 23.64 -1.13 27.01
C THR A 207 24.00 0.34 26.73
N ASP A 208 25.20 0.79 27.14
CA ASP A 208 25.67 2.13 26.82
C ASP A 208 25.82 2.38 25.30
N ASP A 209 26.04 1.32 24.50
CA ASP A 209 26.31 1.39 23.06
C ASP A 209 25.16 0.82 22.21
N CYS A 210 24.12 0.26 22.83
CA CYS A 210 23.02 -0.42 22.13
C CYS A 210 21.66 -0.12 22.75
N PHE A 211 20.71 0.33 21.93
CA PHE A 211 19.31 0.42 22.29
C PHE A 211 18.64 -0.96 22.20
N GLY A 212 17.81 -1.31 23.17
CA GLY A 212 17.03 -2.54 23.12
C GLY A 212 16.03 -2.54 21.95
N PHE A 213 15.48 -1.36 21.64
CA PHE A 213 14.50 -1.17 20.55
C PHE A 213 14.73 0.14 19.81
N VAL A 214 14.52 0.11 18.51
CA VAL A 214 14.51 1.32 17.68
C VAL A 214 13.27 1.31 16.76
N PHE A 215 12.62 2.45 16.65
CA PHE A 215 11.53 2.69 15.72
C PHE A 215 11.76 4.05 15.03
N ALA A 216 11.46 4.12 13.72
CA ALA A 216 11.53 5.39 13.02
C ALA A 216 10.39 6.31 13.47
N ASN A 217 10.71 7.56 13.78
CA ASN A 217 9.77 8.53 14.35
C ASN A 217 9.78 9.87 13.61
N SER A 218 10.25 9.89 12.35
CA SER A 218 10.30 11.09 11.52
C SER A 218 9.64 10.86 10.15
N GLY A 219 9.19 11.93 9.53
CA GLY A 219 8.59 11.89 8.20
C GLY A 219 7.33 11.02 8.12
N VAL A 220 7.20 10.27 7.05
CA VAL A 220 6.04 9.39 6.78
C VAL A 220 5.89 8.24 7.78
N THR A 221 6.97 7.88 8.49
CA THR A 221 6.98 6.78 9.46
C THR A 221 6.46 7.16 10.84
N THR A 222 6.18 8.43 11.10
CA THR A 222 5.75 8.90 12.43
C THR A 222 4.47 8.21 12.92
N LYS A 223 3.53 7.91 12.02
CA LYS A 223 2.30 7.19 12.35
C LYS A 223 2.47 5.68 12.48
N ASP A 224 3.52 5.10 11.91
CA ASP A 224 3.67 3.64 11.80
C ASP A 224 3.70 2.96 13.17
N PHE A 225 4.35 3.58 14.17
CA PHE A 225 4.35 3.04 15.53
C PHE A 225 2.93 2.87 16.06
N VAL A 226 2.10 3.92 15.94
CA VAL A 226 0.72 3.89 16.42
C VAL A 226 -0.11 2.86 15.66
N SER A 227 0.07 2.74 14.34
CA SER A 227 -0.65 1.76 13.53
C SER A 227 -0.24 0.32 13.91
N ILE A 228 1.06 0.04 13.97
CA ILE A 228 1.58 -1.32 14.20
C ILE A 228 1.31 -1.78 15.64
N PHE A 229 1.68 -0.97 16.63
CA PHE A 229 1.45 -1.31 18.04
C PHE A 229 0.03 -1.02 18.51
N GLY A 230 -0.70 -0.15 17.82
CA GLY A 230 -2.12 0.11 18.11
C GLY A 230 -2.97 -1.12 17.90
N VAL A 231 -2.71 -1.91 16.85
CA VAL A 231 -3.41 -3.18 16.61
C VAL A 231 -3.18 -4.14 17.77
N SER A 232 -1.96 -4.26 18.27
CA SER A 232 -1.64 -5.09 19.44
C SER A 232 -2.22 -4.55 20.76
N ALA A 233 -2.61 -3.28 20.78
CA ALA A 233 -3.36 -2.64 21.86
C ALA A 233 -4.89 -2.67 21.64
N GLY A 234 -5.39 -3.45 20.67
CA GLY A 234 -6.81 -3.60 20.37
C GLY A 234 -7.43 -2.47 19.56
N ILE A 235 -6.61 -1.60 18.96
CA ILE A 235 -7.07 -0.50 18.11
C ILE A 235 -6.94 -0.94 16.66
N THR A 236 -8.04 -1.42 16.09
CA THR A 236 -8.08 -1.96 14.72
C THR A 236 -8.55 -0.93 13.68
N SER A 237 -8.89 0.29 14.12
CA SER A 237 -9.29 1.39 13.26
C SER A 237 -8.95 2.72 13.90
N ASP A 238 -8.63 3.73 13.10
CA ASP A 238 -8.39 5.10 13.55
C ASP A 238 -9.65 5.76 14.11
N PHE A 239 -10.82 5.28 13.67
CA PHE A 239 -12.11 5.79 14.06
C PHE A 239 -13.03 4.68 14.59
N THR A 240 -13.82 5.03 15.57
CA THR A 240 -14.95 4.22 16.03
C THR A 240 -16.10 4.26 15.01
N SER A 241 -17.09 3.37 15.16
CA SER A 241 -18.27 3.35 14.27
C SER A 241 -19.10 4.66 14.27
N ASP A 242 -18.96 5.50 15.30
CA ASP A 242 -19.57 6.83 15.39
C ASP A 242 -18.60 7.96 14.98
N LEU A 243 -17.54 7.62 14.24
CA LEU A 243 -16.55 8.53 13.64
C LEU A 243 -15.78 9.39 14.67
N LYS A 244 -15.58 8.88 15.87
CA LYS A 244 -14.68 9.49 16.85
C LYS A 244 -13.31 8.80 16.78
N TYR A 245 -12.25 9.54 17.13
CA TYR A 245 -10.91 8.93 17.21
C TYR A 245 -10.88 7.77 18.22
N ALA A 246 -10.33 6.64 17.78
CA ALA A 246 -10.21 5.43 18.59
C ALA A 246 -9.05 5.48 19.61
N TYR A 247 -8.18 6.49 19.54
CA TYR A 247 -6.93 6.61 20.32
C TYR A 247 -7.12 7.11 21.76
N THR A 248 -8.31 6.92 22.34
CA THR A 248 -8.65 7.36 23.71
C THR A 248 -8.84 6.19 24.68
N SER A 249 -8.47 4.98 24.29
CA SER A 249 -8.58 3.78 25.13
C SER A 249 -7.51 3.72 26.21
N ASP A 250 -7.77 2.97 27.28
CA ASP A 250 -6.77 2.69 28.34
C ASP A 250 -5.54 1.95 27.79
N ASN A 251 -5.72 1.06 26.82
CA ASN A 251 -4.63 0.36 26.16
C ASN A 251 -3.74 1.32 25.36
N MET A 252 -4.31 2.30 24.67
CA MET A 252 -3.51 3.34 23.99
C MET A 252 -2.73 4.17 25.02
N LEU A 253 -3.34 4.53 26.14
CA LEU A 253 -2.65 5.25 27.20
C LEU A 253 -1.47 4.42 27.73
N THR A 254 -1.65 3.13 27.97
CA THR A 254 -0.59 2.19 28.38
C THR A 254 0.53 2.13 27.34
N LEU A 255 0.20 2.05 26.05
CA LEU A 255 1.18 2.05 24.96
C LEU A 255 2.00 3.35 24.94
N LEU A 256 1.36 4.52 25.05
CA LEU A 256 2.05 5.82 25.06
C LEU A 256 2.92 5.99 26.30
N GLN A 257 2.48 5.52 27.46
CA GLN A 257 3.28 5.49 28.70
C GLN A 257 4.50 4.56 28.57
N ALA A 258 4.36 3.45 27.86
CA ALA A 258 5.49 2.57 27.57
C ALA A 258 6.51 3.26 26.64
N VAL A 259 6.09 4.01 25.63
CA VAL A 259 7.00 4.83 24.79
C VAL A 259 7.74 5.84 25.64
N GLU A 260 7.03 6.56 26.53
CA GLU A 260 7.67 7.50 27.47
C GLU A 260 8.70 6.78 28.33
N THR A 261 8.35 5.62 28.90
CA THR A 261 9.26 4.82 29.72
C THR A 261 10.49 4.35 28.94
N MET A 262 10.30 3.83 27.72
CA MET A 262 11.38 3.35 26.86
C MET A 262 12.37 4.47 26.52
N THR A 263 11.88 5.67 26.19
CA THR A 263 12.72 6.81 25.86
C THR A 263 13.43 7.38 27.10
N GLN A 264 12.73 7.57 28.22
CA GLN A 264 13.30 8.10 29.45
C GLN A 264 14.32 7.16 30.10
N SER A 265 14.17 5.85 29.91
CA SER A 265 15.08 4.84 30.43
C SER A 265 16.23 4.49 29.47
N GLY A 266 16.25 5.10 28.28
CA GLY A 266 17.28 4.84 27.27
C GLY A 266 17.15 3.48 26.57
N TYR A 267 16.00 2.81 26.67
CA TYR A 267 15.77 1.55 25.93
C TYR A 267 15.50 1.82 24.46
N MET A 268 15.05 3.03 24.13
CA MET A 268 14.80 3.53 22.78
C MET A 268 15.41 4.94 22.64
N PRO A 269 15.86 5.36 21.44
CA PRO A 269 16.37 6.71 21.20
C PRO A 269 15.36 7.80 21.59
N ASP A 270 15.83 8.86 22.25
CA ASP A 270 15.09 10.07 22.58
C ASP A 270 15.25 11.20 21.55
N TYR A 271 15.84 10.85 20.38
CA TYR A 271 16.06 11.73 19.25
C TYR A 271 15.35 11.21 17.99
N SER A 272 15.34 12.03 16.95
CA SER A 272 14.70 11.67 15.66
C SER A 272 15.50 10.59 14.94
N VAL A 273 14.79 9.52 14.55
CA VAL A 273 15.32 8.40 13.77
C VAL A 273 14.56 8.32 12.44
N GLU A 274 15.29 8.38 11.34
CA GLU A 274 14.72 8.23 10.00
C GLU A 274 14.50 6.76 9.63
N ALA A 275 13.64 6.53 8.63
CA ALA A 275 13.25 5.17 8.19
C ALA A 275 14.45 4.28 7.86
N GLY A 276 15.45 4.78 7.13
CA GLY A 276 16.67 4.04 6.77
C GLY A 276 17.63 3.86 7.94
N GLN A 277 17.70 4.82 8.85
CA GLN A 277 18.66 4.83 9.96
C GLN A 277 18.43 3.67 10.93
N ARG A 278 17.18 3.27 11.21
CA ARG A 278 16.89 2.16 12.13
C ARG A 278 17.49 0.83 11.65
N LEU A 279 17.55 0.59 10.33
CA LEU A 279 18.18 -0.62 9.79
C LEU A 279 19.70 -0.57 9.98
N VAL A 280 20.33 0.59 9.71
CA VAL A 280 21.75 0.79 9.95
C VAL A 280 22.10 0.58 11.42
N MET A 281 21.28 1.06 12.35
CA MET A 281 21.48 0.83 13.79
C MET A 281 21.45 -0.66 14.15
N LEU A 282 20.57 -1.43 13.54
CA LEU A 282 20.51 -2.89 13.72
C LEU A 282 21.78 -3.55 13.14
N GLU A 283 22.13 -3.22 11.89
CA GLU A 283 23.28 -3.78 11.17
C GLU A 283 24.64 -3.49 11.82
N THR A 284 24.72 -2.42 12.60
CA THR A 284 25.93 -1.99 13.32
C THR A 284 25.91 -2.33 14.81
N GLY A 285 24.92 -3.09 15.29
CA GLY A 285 24.77 -3.48 16.69
C GLY A 285 24.40 -2.33 17.64
N GLN A 286 23.98 -1.17 17.11
CA GLN A 286 23.50 -0.03 17.91
C GLN A 286 22.03 -0.19 18.34
N ALA A 287 21.32 -1.18 17.78
CA ALA A 287 19.99 -1.58 18.23
C ALA A 287 19.85 -3.10 18.15
N MET A 288 19.13 -3.69 19.13
CA MET A 288 18.85 -5.13 19.18
C MET A 288 17.61 -5.50 18.38
N VAL A 289 16.54 -4.70 18.49
CA VAL A 289 15.26 -4.90 17.81
C VAL A 289 14.87 -3.64 17.05
N THR A 290 14.37 -3.80 15.83
CA THR A 290 13.82 -2.70 15.01
C THR A 290 12.35 -2.92 14.71
N GLY A 291 11.57 -1.86 14.77
CA GLY A 291 10.18 -1.85 14.33
C GLY A 291 10.02 -1.75 12.82
N LYS A 292 8.84 -2.15 12.32
CA LYS A 292 8.46 -2.17 10.90
C LYS A 292 9.47 -2.95 10.04
N ALA A 293 9.66 -4.21 10.39
CA ALA A 293 10.48 -5.13 9.62
C ALA A 293 9.72 -5.67 8.40
N MET A 294 10.45 -5.92 7.33
CA MET A 294 9.93 -6.48 6.08
C MET A 294 11.02 -7.32 5.39
N PRO A 295 10.68 -8.18 4.42
CA PRO A 295 11.66 -9.03 3.73
C PRO A 295 12.81 -8.26 3.06
N LEU A 296 12.59 -7.00 2.66
CA LEU A 296 13.66 -6.14 2.15
C LEU A 296 14.77 -5.91 3.19
N PHE A 297 14.43 -5.79 4.48
CA PHE A 297 15.41 -5.60 5.55
C PHE A 297 16.30 -6.83 5.70
N GLU A 298 15.70 -8.02 5.71
CA GLU A 298 16.47 -9.27 5.74
C GLU A 298 17.43 -9.38 4.55
N SER A 299 16.95 -9.03 3.35
CA SER A 299 17.76 -9.03 2.13
C SER A 299 18.94 -8.07 2.22
N ASN A 300 18.73 -6.86 2.77
CA ASN A 300 19.77 -5.85 2.94
C ASN A 300 20.80 -6.30 3.97
N VAL A 301 20.37 -6.86 5.11
CA VAL A 301 21.25 -7.41 6.14
C VAL A 301 22.11 -8.51 5.55
N LYS A 302 21.53 -9.49 4.85
CA LYS A 302 22.28 -10.58 4.19
C LYS A 302 23.31 -10.06 3.17
N LYS A 303 22.93 -9.03 2.40
CA LYS A 303 23.83 -8.38 1.43
C LYS A 303 24.98 -7.66 2.13
N ASN A 304 24.73 -6.93 3.20
CA ASN A 304 25.77 -6.23 3.98
C ASN A 304 26.72 -7.22 4.65
N ILE A 305 26.21 -8.30 5.24
CA ILE A 305 27.08 -9.36 5.82
C ILE A 305 27.96 -10.00 4.75
N ALA A 306 27.39 -10.36 3.59
CA ALA A 306 28.19 -10.90 2.49
C ALA A 306 29.27 -9.91 2.01
N GLY A 307 28.98 -8.62 2.03
CA GLY A 307 29.93 -7.54 1.69
C GLY A 307 31.08 -7.35 2.68
N MET A 308 31.04 -7.97 3.87
CA MET A 308 32.15 -7.92 4.83
C MET A 308 33.40 -8.65 4.30
N GLU A 309 33.21 -9.70 3.46
CA GLU A 309 34.32 -10.48 2.90
C GLU A 309 35.13 -9.70 1.87
N ASP A 310 34.47 -8.87 1.05
CA ASP A 310 35.08 -8.10 -0.03
C ASP A 310 35.29 -6.62 0.26
N GLY A 311 34.84 -6.16 1.45
CA GLY A 311 34.95 -4.78 1.92
C GLY A 311 33.89 -3.85 1.33
N SER A 312 32.81 -4.37 0.73
CA SER A 312 31.67 -3.56 0.24
C SER A 312 30.60 -3.30 1.30
N ALA A 313 30.70 -3.96 2.46
CA ALA A 313 29.78 -3.71 3.58
C ALA A 313 29.86 -2.27 4.08
N ALA A 314 28.76 -1.76 4.63
CA ALA A 314 28.77 -0.49 5.34
C ALA A 314 29.74 -0.53 6.54
N GLU A 315 30.37 0.60 6.86
CA GLU A 315 31.29 0.71 8.01
C GLU A 315 30.56 0.37 9.31
N GLY A 316 31.15 -0.52 10.10
CA GLY A 316 30.60 -0.96 11.38
C GLY A 316 29.60 -2.10 11.28
N THR A 317 29.33 -2.65 10.09
CA THR A 317 28.48 -3.85 9.94
C THR A 317 29.01 -5.00 10.79
N ILE A 318 28.10 -5.64 11.56
CA ILE A 318 28.39 -6.81 12.37
C ILE A 318 27.79 -8.08 11.74
N GLU A 319 28.40 -9.21 12.05
CA GLU A 319 27.82 -10.52 11.70
C GLU A 319 26.62 -10.79 12.62
N MET A 320 25.46 -11.20 12.06
CA MET A 320 24.27 -11.52 12.81
C MET A 320 23.31 -12.42 12.06
N GLU A 321 22.51 -13.18 12.78
CA GLU A 321 21.31 -13.83 12.24
C GLU A 321 20.12 -12.87 12.40
N TYR A 322 19.58 -12.38 11.26
CA TYR A 322 18.37 -11.56 11.28
C TYR A 322 17.14 -12.44 11.47
N VAL A 323 16.25 -12.04 12.39
CA VAL A 323 15.01 -12.75 12.66
C VAL A 323 13.82 -11.82 12.60
N PHE A 324 12.68 -12.34 12.09
CA PHE A 324 11.38 -11.70 12.21
C PHE A 324 10.74 -12.10 13.54
N LEU A 325 10.09 -11.14 14.17
CA LEU A 325 9.38 -11.32 15.43
C LEU A 325 7.96 -10.77 15.28
N PRO A 326 6.94 -11.44 15.83
CA PRO A 326 5.60 -10.86 15.90
C PRO A 326 5.61 -9.58 16.75
N VAL A 327 4.66 -8.69 16.49
CA VAL A 327 4.44 -7.52 17.35
C VAL A 327 3.88 -8.04 18.69
N PRO A 328 4.42 -7.59 19.84
CA PRO A 328 3.96 -8.08 21.14
C PRO A 328 2.52 -7.65 21.41
N THR A 329 1.74 -8.53 22.05
CA THR A 329 0.30 -8.35 22.28
C THR A 329 0.01 -7.99 23.74
N MET A 330 -0.92 -7.07 23.98
CA MET A 330 -1.40 -6.77 25.31
C MET A 330 -2.32 -7.91 25.83
N ASP A 331 -2.30 -8.20 27.12
CA ASP A 331 -2.96 -9.35 27.77
C ASP A 331 -4.47 -9.50 27.45
N ASN A 332 -5.15 -8.39 27.20
CA ASN A 332 -6.61 -8.39 26.95
C ASN A 332 -6.96 -8.27 25.47
N VAL A 333 -5.99 -8.47 24.59
CA VAL A 333 -6.15 -8.30 23.14
C VAL A 333 -5.93 -9.61 22.41
N THR A 334 -6.76 -9.92 21.44
CA THR A 334 -6.53 -11.06 20.56
C THR A 334 -5.31 -10.77 19.69
N GLU A 335 -4.44 -11.75 19.54
CA GLU A 335 -3.27 -11.66 18.67
C GLU A 335 -3.69 -11.25 17.26
N SER A 336 -3.03 -10.24 16.76
CA SER A 336 -3.30 -9.67 15.44
C SER A 336 -2.07 -8.93 14.94
N CYS A 337 -1.97 -8.75 13.63
CA CYS A 337 -0.89 -7.98 13.03
C CYS A 337 -1.46 -6.85 12.17
N TYR A 338 -0.73 -5.74 12.11
CA TYR A 338 -1.01 -4.69 11.17
C TYR A 338 -0.50 -5.10 9.79
N GLY A 339 -1.34 -4.95 8.78
CA GLY A 339 -0.98 -5.25 7.41
C GLY A 339 -1.77 -4.38 6.44
N SER A 340 -1.37 -4.43 5.19
CA SER A 340 -2.08 -3.80 4.09
C SER A 340 -2.05 -4.69 2.85
N THR A 341 -2.96 -4.41 1.92
CA THR A 341 -2.95 -4.99 0.59
C THR A 341 -2.55 -3.89 -0.38
N GLY A 342 -1.47 -4.09 -1.09
CA GLY A 342 -1.09 -3.27 -2.23
C GLY A 342 -1.55 -3.92 -3.52
N GLY A 343 -1.90 -3.12 -4.52
CA GLY A 343 -2.39 -3.60 -5.79
C GLY A 343 -2.26 -2.59 -6.91
N LEU A 344 -2.70 -3.00 -8.07
CA LEU A 344 -2.76 -2.15 -9.24
C LEU A 344 -4.20 -1.66 -9.43
N ILE A 345 -4.37 -0.37 -9.68
CA ILE A 345 -5.64 0.22 -10.10
C ILE A 345 -5.54 0.79 -11.50
N ALA A 346 -6.64 0.73 -12.26
CA ALA A 346 -6.76 1.39 -13.55
C ALA A 346 -7.36 2.78 -13.39
N LEU A 347 -6.82 3.74 -14.12
CA LEU A 347 -7.28 5.13 -14.11
C LEU A 347 -7.71 5.59 -15.50
N ARG A 348 -8.66 6.53 -15.52
CA ARG A 348 -9.03 7.28 -16.72
C ARG A 348 -8.27 8.61 -16.77
N ASN A 349 -7.87 8.98 -17.97
CA ASN A 349 -7.36 10.30 -18.31
C ASN A 349 -8.18 10.91 -19.46
N ASN A 350 -7.81 12.11 -19.92
CA ASN A 350 -8.56 12.83 -20.96
C ASN A 350 -8.61 12.10 -22.33
N ASN A 351 -7.76 11.13 -22.56
CA ASN A 351 -7.64 10.42 -23.84
C ASN A 351 -8.13 8.97 -23.77
N THR A 352 -8.56 8.50 -22.62
CA THR A 352 -8.94 7.10 -22.37
C THR A 352 -10.20 6.70 -23.18
N THR A 353 -10.12 5.58 -23.88
CA THR A 353 -11.26 4.94 -24.59
C THR A 353 -11.61 3.62 -23.91
N ASP A 354 -12.81 3.08 -24.17
CA ASP A 354 -13.21 1.77 -23.61
C ASP A 354 -12.38 0.62 -24.19
N GLU A 355 -11.92 0.73 -25.44
CA GLU A 355 -11.02 -0.26 -26.05
C GLU A 355 -9.65 -0.26 -25.38
N HIS A 356 -9.08 0.92 -25.14
CA HIS A 356 -7.85 1.08 -24.37
C HIS A 356 -7.98 0.48 -22.97
N LEU A 357 -9.08 0.71 -22.26
CA LEU A 357 -9.28 0.15 -20.92
C LEU A 357 -9.36 -1.38 -20.88
N LYS A 358 -9.84 -2.03 -21.95
CA LYS A 358 -9.77 -3.50 -22.04
C LYS A 358 -8.31 -3.95 -22.03
N ASN A 359 -7.47 -3.35 -22.87
CA ASN A 359 -6.05 -3.66 -22.93
C ASN A 359 -5.37 -3.41 -21.58
N VAL A 360 -5.69 -2.29 -20.91
CA VAL A 360 -5.18 -1.93 -19.57
C VAL A 360 -5.56 -2.98 -18.54
N CYS A 361 -6.84 -3.38 -18.48
CA CYS A 361 -7.33 -4.36 -17.53
C CYS A 361 -6.76 -5.77 -17.78
N GLU A 362 -6.62 -6.17 -19.05
CA GLU A 362 -5.99 -7.45 -19.42
C GLU A 362 -4.52 -7.50 -19.02
N PHE A 363 -3.77 -6.40 -19.24
CA PHE A 363 -2.39 -6.31 -18.80
C PHE A 363 -2.26 -6.33 -17.27
N MET A 364 -3.16 -5.66 -16.54
CA MET A 364 -3.22 -5.74 -15.07
C MET A 364 -3.47 -7.18 -14.59
N ALA A 365 -4.42 -7.88 -15.21
CA ALA A 365 -4.72 -9.27 -14.88
C ALA A 365 -3.50 -10.18 -15.15
N PHE A 366 -2.79 -9.98 -16.24
CA PHE A 366 -1.53 -10.68 -16.52
C PHE A 366 -0.48 -10.44 -15.42
N LEU A 367 -0.31 -9.21 -14.95
CA LEU A 367 0.68 -8.90 -13.90
C LEU A 367 0.32 -9.47 -12.53
N CYS A 368 -0.98 -9.63 -12.23
CA CYS A 368 -1.44 -10.06 -10.92
C CYS A 368 -1.74 -11.56 -10.81
N ASN A 369 -1.96 -12.27 -11.94
CA ASN A 369 -2.26 -13.71 -12.00
C ASN A 369 -1.08 -14.56 -12.49
N GLY A 370 0.08 -13.97 -12.75
CA GLY A 370 1.23 -14.61 -13.39
C GLY A 370 2.03 -15.61 -12.59
#